data_a7841b82d5832fa7aed0b6e4989594b3
#
_entry.id   a7841b82d5832fa7aed0b6e4989594b3
#
_cell.length_a   1.000
_cell.length_b   1.000
_cell.length_c   1.000
_cell.angle_alpha   90.00
_cell.angle_beta   90.00
_cell.angle_gamma   90.00
#
_symmetry.space_group_name_H-M   'P 1'
#
loop_
_entity.id
_entity.type
_entity.pdbx_description
1 polymer ?
#
loop_
_entity_poly.entity_id
_entity_poly.type
_entity_poly.pdbx_seq_one_letter_code
_entity_poly.pdbx_strand_id
1 'polypeptide(L)'
;MNLEIVSLNKEYNEPWNRFCGESNDAWFWHTTDFVDYKLNFRPALESKSMSFMVKEGKEILCICPLFLEKKDLDNEFVYEFSFGGDYCPAPAFKNGLTESRREEILKLVFSVIDEKARKYDVERVSFRINPLCHNFLES
;
A
#
# COMPACT_ATOMS: atom_id res chain seq x y z
N MET A 1 13.94 12.91 -13.60
CA MET A 1 14.15 11.62 -12.95
C MET A 1 12.87 10.83 -12.99
N ASN A 2 12.96 9.60 -13.41
CA ASN A 2 11.77 8.79 -13.67
C ASN A 2 11.41 7.91 -12.48
N LEU A 3 10.25 8.19 -11.92
CA LEU A 3 9.64 7.31 -10.94
C LEU A 3 8.96 6.15 -11.67
N GLU A 4 9.12 4.95 -11.14
CA GLU A 4 8.57 3.74 -11.71
C GLU A 4 7.67 3.05 -10.68
N ILE A 5 6.51 2.58 -11.13
CA ILE A 5 5.59 1.82 -10.30
C ILE A 5 5.81 0.34 -10.57
N VAL A 6 6.09 -0.41 -9.53
CA VAL A 6 6.35 -1.85 -9.62
C VAL A 6 5.41 -2.59 -8.66
N SER A 7 4.66 -3.54 -9.19
CA SER A 7 3.78 -4.36 -8.36
C SER A 7 4.59 -5.30 -7.48
N LEU A 8 4.12 -5.52 -6.26
CA LEU A 8 4.75 -6.48 -5.37
C LEU A 8 4.51 -7.90 -5.89
N ASN A 9 5.58 -8.64 -6.10
CA ASN A 9 5.55 -10.05 -6.44
C ASN A 9 6.71 -10.77 -5.73
N LYS A 10 6.83 -12.06 -5.92
CA LYS A 10 7.84 -12.86 -5.21
C LYS A 10 9.28 -12.38 -5.43
N GLU A 11 9.58 -11.84 -6.59
CA GLU A 11 10.93 -11.32 -6.88
C GLU A 11 11.28 -10.13 -6.00
N TYR A 12 10.29 -9.38 -5.56
CA TYR A 12 10.48 -8.17 -4.78
C TYR A 12 10.25 -8.36 -3.28
N ASN A 13 9.94 -9.59 -2.82
CA ASN A 13 9.73 -9.85 -1.40
C ASN A 13 10.93 -9.45 -0.54
N GLU A 14 12.12 -9.83 -0.95
CA GLU A 14 13.32 -9.50 -0.19
C GLU A 14 13.63 -8.00 -0.17
N PRO A 15 13.66 -7.29 -1.32
CA PRO A 15 13.84 -5.84 -1.30
C PRO A 15 12.75 -5.10 -0.52
N TRP A 16 11.50 -5.55 -0.64
CA TRP A 16 10.38 -4.98 0.09
C TRP A 16 10.57 -5.10 1.61
N ASN A 17 10.90 -6.30 2.09
CA ASN A 17 11.11 -6.53 3.51
C ASN A 17 12.35 -5.82 4.05
N ARG A 18 13.39 -5.69 3.25
CA ARG A 18 14.56 -4.90 3.60
C ARG A 18 14.18 -3.43 3.79
N PHE A 19 13.36 -2.91 2.89
CA PHE A 19 12.82 -1.55 3.01
C PHE A 19 12.04 -1.39 4.33
N CYS A 20 11.21 -2.37 4.69
CA CYS A 20 10.46 -2.35 5.94
C CYS A 20 11.37 -2.25 7.17
N GLY A 21 12.53 -2.91 7.12
CA GLY A 21 13.50 -2.86 8.21
C GLY A 21 14.25 -1.54 8.32
N GLU A 22 14.32 -0.78 7.24
CA GLU A 22 15.09 0.47 7.17
C GLU A 22 14.23 1.72 7.34
N SER A 23 12.96 1.66 6.95
CA SER A 23 12.07 2.82 6.98
C SER A 23 11.49 3.07 8.37
N ASN A 24 11.53 4.31 8.82
CA ASN A 24 10.91 4.71 10.07
C ASN A 24 9.38 4.69 10.02
N ASP A 25 8.81 4.70 8.82
CA ASP A 25 7.35 4.64 8.63
C ASP A 25 6.83 3.22 8.58
N ALA A 26 7.69 2.26 8.28
CA ALA A 26 7.28 0.88 8.07
C ALA A 26 7.23 0.09 9.39
N TRP A 27 6.27 -0.79 9.46
CA TRP A 27 6.02 -1.66 10.61
C TRP A 27 5.86 -3.10 10.14
N PHE A 28 5.69 -4.02 11.09
CA PHE A 28 5.33 -5.40 10.79
C PHE A 28 4.17 -5.49 9.78
N TRP A 29 3.19 -4.58 9.88
CA TRP A 29 2.02 -4.53 9.02
C TRP A 29 2.33 -4.22 7.56
N HIS A 30 3.54 -3.74 7.27
CA HIS A 30 3.99 -3.50 5.90
C HIS A 30 4.69 -4.73 5.28
N THR A 31 5.09 -5.70 6.08
CA THR A 31 5.90 -6.83 5.61
C THR A 31 5.11 -7.79 4.71
N THR A 32 5.82 -8.55 3.90
CA THR A 32 5.19 -9.57 3.06
C THR A 32 4.54 -10.67 3.89
N ASP A 33 5.04 -10.96 5.08
CA ASP A 33 4.42 -11.91 6.00
C ASP A 33 3.01 -11.45 6.40
N PHE A 34 2.85 -10.16 6.69
CA PHE A 34 1.55 -9.62 7.00
C PHE A 34 0.64 -9.60 5.77
N VAL A 35 1.17 -9.26 4.59
CA VAL A 35 0.41 -9.31 3.35
C VAL A 35 -0.15 -10.71 3.13
N ASP A 36 0.68 -11.74 3.28
CA ASP A 36 0.26 -13.13 3.12
C ASP A 36 -0.77 -13.53 4.18
N TYR A 37 -0.55 -13.12 5.42
CA TYR A 37 -1.50 -13.36 6.50
C TYR A 37 -2.86 -12.76 6.17
N LYS A 38 -2.88 -11.52 5.71
CA LYS A 38 -4.11 -10.80 5.40
C LYS A 38 -4.89 -11.45 4.27
N LEU A 39 -4.19 -11.96 3.26
CA LEU A 39 -4.82 -12.65 2.13
C LEU A 39 -5.48 -13.96 2.54
N ASN A 40 -4.97 -14.60 3.59
CA ASN A 40 -5.46 -15.90 4.04
C ASN A 40 -6.34 -15.84 5.29
N PHE A 41 -6.42 -14.70 5.94
CA PHE A 41 -7.11 -14.54 7.24
C PHE A 41 -8.62 -14.72 7.11
N ARG A 42 -9.21 -14.20 6.05
CA ARG A 42 -10.65 -14.34 5.78
C ARG A 42 -10.87 -14.72 4.34
N PRO A 43 -10.80 -16.03 4.02
CA PRO A 43 -10.96 -16.48 2.64
C PRO A 43 -12.29 -16.04 2.00
N ALA A 44 -13.33 -15.87 2.81
CA ALA A 44 -14.64 -15.43 2.33
C ALA A 44 -14.65 -14.01 1.77
N LEU A 45 -13.68 -13.18 2.11
CA LEU A 45 -13.57 -11.82 1.57
C LEU A 45 -12.92 -11.76 0.19
N GLU A 46 -12.39 -12.88 -0.28
CA GLU A 46 -11.71 -12.96 -1.58
C GLU A 46 -10.72 -11.82 -1.81
N SER A 47 -9.87 -11.58 -0.81
CA SER A 47 -8.90 -10.50 -0.86
C SER A 47 -7.79 -10.79 -1.86
N LYS A 48 -7.36 -9.75 -2.57
CA LYS A 48 -6.20 -9.81 -3.47
C LYS A 48 -5.24 -8.69 -3.11
N SER A 49 -3.95 -8.98 -3.20
CA SER A 49 -2.95 -7.94 -3.01
C SER A 49 -2.78 -7.14 -4.30
N MET A 50 -2.96 -5.83 -4.18
CA MET A 50 -2.68 -4.86 -5.22
C MET A 50 -1.48 -4.00 -4.81
N SER A 51 -0.70 -4.48 -3.84
CA SER A 51 0.43 -3.76 -3.29
C SER A 51 1.47 -3.42 -4.35
N PHE A 52 2.08 -2.26 -4.22
CA PHE A 52 3.06 -1.79 -5.17
C PHE A 52 4.12 -0.92 -4.48
N MET A 53 5.17 -0.62 -5.22
CA MET A 53 6.22 0.25 -4.74
C MET A 53 6.55 1.32 -5.77
N VAL A 54 7.09 2.42 -5.31
CA VAL A 54 7.62 3.48 -6.16
C VAL A 54 9.13 3.39 -6.12
N LYS A 55 9.73 3.25 -7.29
CA LYS A 55 11.19 3.12 -7.43
C LYS A 55 11.76 4.24 -8.28
N GLU A 56 13.00 4.57 -8.00
CA GLU A 56 13.83 5.40 -8.87
C GLU A 56 15.11 4.61 -9.14
N GLY A 57 15.25 4.12 -10.37
CA GLY A 57 16.32 3.19 -10.68
C GLY A 57 16.17 1.90 -9.88
N LYS A 58 17.20 1.56 -9.11
CA LYS A 58 17.19 0.36 -8.26
C LYS A 58 16.70 0.62 -6.85
N GLU A 59 16.44 1.87 -6.52
CA GLU A 59 16.10 2.29 -5.17
C GLU A 59 14.59 2.35 -4.97
N ILE A 60 14.11 1.75 -3.87
CA ILE A 60 12.71 1.85 -3.47
C ILE A 60 12.56 3.13 -2.64
N LEU A 61 11.65 4.00 -3.05
CA LEU A 61 11.39 5.26 -2.35
C LEU A 61 10.13 5.19 -1.48
N CYS A 62 9.20 4.31 -1.82
CA CYS A 62 7.93 4.18 -1.11
C CYS A 62 7.36 2.79 -1.35
N ILE A 63 6.73 2.22 -0.33
CA ILE A 63 5.95 0.99 -0.47
C ILE A 63 4.51 1.29 -0.09
N CYS A 64 3.58 0.69 -0.81
CA CYS A 64 2.15 0.87 -0.58
C CYS A 64 1.45 -0.48 -0.52
N PRO A 65 1.23 -1.04 0.67
CA PRO A 65 0.38 -2.21 0.82
C PRO A 65 -1.04 -1.81 0.43
N LEU A 66 -1.66 -2.58 -0.45
CA LEU A 66 -3.00 -2.29 -0.91
C LEU A 66 -3.74 -3.61 -1.15
N PHE A 67 -4.96 -3.71 -0.66
CA PHE A 67 -5.76 -4.92 -0.78
C PHE A 67 -7.09 -4.60 -1.46
N LEU A 68 -7.43 -5.42 -2.45
CA LEU A 68 -8.74 -5.40 -3.06
C LEU A 68 -9.61 -6.41 -2.32
N GLU A 69 -10.66 -5.94 -1.68
CA GLU A 69 -11.58 -6.78 -0.92
C GLU A 69 -12.96 -6.76 -1.56
N LYS A 70 -13.55 -7.93 -1.69
CA LYS A 70 -14.92 -8.09 -2.17
C LYS A 70 -15.83 -8.28 -0.98
N LYS A 71 -16.75 -7.35 -0.80
CA LYS A 71 -17.72 -7.41 0.30
C LYS A 71 -19.12 -7.69 -0.22
N ASP A 72 -19.84 -8.53 0.52
CA ASP A 72 -21.22 -8.88 0.21
C ASP A 72 -22.14 -7.99 1.05
N LEU A 73 -22.90 -7.13 0.38
CA LEU A 73 -23.85 -6.22 1.02
C LEU A 73 -25.23 -6.43 0.40
N ASP A 74 -26.15 -7.00 1.18
CA ASP A 74 -27.56 -7.15 0.82
C ASP A 74 -27.81 -7.69 -0.61
N ASN A 75 -27.14 -8.80 -0.95
CA ASN A 75 -27.21 -9.47 -2.26
C ASN A 75 -26.45 -8.76 -3.38
N GLU A 76 -25.69 -7.72 -3.07
CA GLU A 76 -24.79 -7.07 -4.02
C GLU A 76 -23.36 -7.25 -3.59
N PHE A 77 -22.43 -7.35 -4.54
CA PHE A 77 -21.01 -7.36 -4.26
C PHE A 77 -20.43 -5.98 -4.45
N VAL A 78 -19.61 -5.56 -3.50
CA VAL A 78 -18.93 -4.27 -3.55
C VAL A 78 -17.44 -4.52 -3.43
N TYR A 79 -16.66 -3.89 -4.30
CA TYR A 79 -15.21 -3.94 -4.22
C TYR A 79 -14.69 -2.71 -3.47
N GLU A 80 -13.80 -2.95 -2.53
CA GLU A 80 -13.17 -1.89 -1.75
C GLU A 80 -11.65 -2.06 -1.77
N PHE A 81 -10.93 -0.94 -1.76
CA PHE A 81 -9.52 -0.94 -1.45
C PHE A 81 -9.30 -0.60 0.02
N SER A 82 -8.32 -1.27 0.62
CA SER A 82 -7.88 -0.94 1.97
C SER A 82 -6.37 -1.15 2.06
N PHE A 83 -5.76 -0.60 3.11
CA PHE A 83 -4.36 -0.85 3.41
C PHE A 83 -4.18 -2.08 4.31
N GLY A 84 -5.21 -2.90 4.46
CA GLY A 84 -5.14 -4.15 5.22
C GLY A 84 -5.86 -4.15 6.55
N GLY A 85 -6.78 -3.22 6.77
CA GLY A 85 -7.62 -3.18 7.96
C GLY A 85 -7.13 -2.22 9.04
N ASP A 86 -7.52 -2.49 10.27
CA ASP A 86 -7.39 -1.54 11.38
C ASP A 86 -5.95 -1.14 11.72
N TYR A 87 -5.01 -2.00 11.45
CA TYR A 87 -3.62 -1.78 11.84
C TYR A 87 -2.69 -1.56 10.67
N CYS A 88 -3.21 -1.65 9.46
CA CYS A 88 -2.36 -1.46 8.30
C CYS A 88 -2.11 0.02 8.09
N PRO A 89 -0.88 0.40 8.11
CA PRO A 89 -0.53 1.79 7.91
C PRO A 89 -0.63 2.19 6.46
N ALA A 90 -0.75 3.47 6.24
CA ALA A 90 -0.64 4.11 4.95
C ALA A 90 0.72 3.84 4.29
N PRO A 91 0.95 4.28 3.05
CA PRO A 91 2.24 4.10 2.39
C PRO A 91 3.42 4.52 3.25
N ALA A 92 4.50 3.76 3.21
CA ALA A 92 5.72 4.03 3.96
C ALA A 92 6.80 4.57 3.03
N PHE A 93 7.51 5.60 3.47
CA PHE A 93 8.51 6.29 2.69
C PHE A 93 9.93 5.91 3.13
N LYS A 94 10.85 5.98 2.19
CA LYS A 94 12.27 5.93 2.49
C LYS A 94 12.64 7.09 3.42
N ASN A 95 13.53 6.84 4.36
CA ASN A 95 14.04 7.89 5.25
C ASN A 95 14.83 8.94 4.47
N GLY A 96 14.77 10.17 4.91
CA GLY A 96 15.60 11.24 4.38
C GLY A 96 15.08 11.92 3.12
N LEU A 97 13.88 11.58 2.68
CA LEU A 97 13.26 12.30 1.55
C LEU A 97 12.84 13.71 1.98
N THR A 98 12.99 14.67 1.06
CA THR A 98 12.48 16.01 1.29
C THR A 98 10.94 15.99 1.32
N GLU A 99 10.35 16.99 1.96
CA GLU A 99 8.89 17.14 1.97
C GLU A 99 8.32 17.22 0.56
N SER A 100 8.97 18.02 -0.29
CA SER A 100 8.58 18.15 -1.70
C SER A 100 8.60 16.82 -2.44
N ARG A 101 9.62 16.00 -2.19
CA ARG A 101 9.76 14.70 -2.83
C ARG A 101 8.68 13.73 -2.33
N ARG A 102 8.39 13.74 -1.04
CA ARG A 102 7.32 12.92 -0.46
C ARG A 102 5.97 13.29 -1.07
N GLU A 103 5.67 14.57 -1.22
CA GLU A 103 4.42 15.03 -1.83
C GLU A 103 4.30 14.56 -3.28
N GLU A 104 5.38 14.65 -4.04
CA GLU A 104 5.41 14.17 -5.42
C GLU A 104 5.11 12.68 -5.51
N ILE A 105 5.75 11.88 -4.64
CA ILE A 105 5.53 10.44 -4.59
C ILE A 105 4.10 10.12 -4.14
N LEU A 106 3.60 10.83 -3.15
CA LEU A 106 2.26 10.61 -2.62
C LEU A 106 1.19 10.91 -3.67
N LYS A 107 1.36 11.96 -4.45
CA LYS A 107 0.46 12.25 -5.57
C LYS A 107 0.46 11.13 -6.60
N LEU A 108 1.63 10.60 -6.91
CA LEU A 108 1.76 9.46 -7.82
C LEU A 108 1.06 8.23 -7.24
N VAL A 109 1.26 7.94 -5.95
CA VAL A 109 0.62 6.80 -5.27
C VAL A 109 -0.89 6.90 -5.37
N PHE A 110 -1.48 8.06 -5.06
CA PHE A 110 -2.92 8.22 -5.14
C PHE A 110 -3.44 8.16 -6.59
N SER A 111 -2.66 8.65 -7.54
CA SER A 111 -2.99 8.52 -8.96
C SER A 111 -3.06 7.05 -9.39
N VAL A 112 -2.12 6.24 -8.93
CA VAL A 112 -2.09 4.78 -9.20
C VAL A 112 -3.30 4.09 -8.56
N ILE A 113 -3.62 4.46 -7.32
CA ILE A 113 -4.79 3.90 -6.62
C ILE A 113 -6.07 4.25 -7.36
N ASP A 114 -6.23 5.49 -7.80
CA ASP A 114 -7.40 5.92 -8.56
C ASP A 114 -7.53 5.16 -9.88
N GLU A 115 -6.44 4.96 -10.59
CA GLU A 115 -6.43 4.22 -11.84
C GLU A 115 -6.84 2.76 -11.61
N LYS A 116 -6.29 2.13 -10.58
CA LYS A 116 -6.66 0.77 -10.21
C LYS A 116 -8.12 0.69 -9.76
N ALA A 117 -8.60 1.68 -9.02
CA ALA A 117 -9.99 1.72 -8.58
C ALA A 117 -10.96 1.75 -9.77
N ARG A 118 -10.64 2.52 -10.80
CA ARG A 118 -11.46 2.56 -12.03
C ARG A 118 -11.42 1.23 -12.77
N LYS A 119 -10.23 0.62 -12.87
CA LYS A 119 -10.05 -0.65 -13.56
C LYS A 119 -10.84 -1.79 -12.92
N TYR A 120 -10.91 -1.83 -11.59
CA TYR A 120 -11.57 -2.89 -10.85
C TYR A 120 -12.95 -2.49 -10.33
N ASP A 121 -13.47 -1.35 -10.76
CA ASP A 121 -14.80 -0.86 -10.36
C ASP A 121 -14.96 -0.77 -8.84
N VAL A 122 -13.97 -0.19 -8.20
CA VAL A 122 -13.93 -0.06 -6.74
C VAL A 122 -14.83 1.11 -6.33
N GLU A 123 -15.79 0.86 -5.44
CA GLU A 123 -16.75 1.86 -4.98
C GLU A 123 -16.24 2.65 -3.78
N ARG A 124 -15.34 2.07 -3.01
CA ARG A 124 -14.88 2.68 -1.77
C ARG A 124 -13.39 2.44 -1.55
N VAL A 125 -12.69 3.49 -1.16
CA VAL A 125 -11.30 3.41 -0.73
C VAL A 125 -11.25 3.82 0.73
N SER A 126 -10.80 2.89 1.60
CA SER A 126 -10.76 3.13 3.03
C SER A 126 -9.31 3.14 3.50
N PHE A 127 -8.88 4.27 4.04
CA PHE A 127 -7.53 4.45 4.56
C PHE A 127 -7.57 4.67 6.07
N ARG A 128 -6.66 4.01 6.77
CA ARG A 128 -6.44 4.28 8.19
C ARG A 128 -4.99 4.71 8.39
N ILE A 129 -4.82 5.88 8.93
CA ILE A 129 -3.50 6.43 9.20
C ILE A 129 -3.01 5.90 10.55
N ASN A 130 -1.82 5.31 10.56
CA ASN A 130 -1.19 4.89 11.79
C ASN A 130 -0.79 6.15 12.58
N PRO A 131 -1.26 6.30 13.84
CA PRO A 131 -0.89 7.47 14.65
C PRO A 131 0.60 7.64 14.88
N LEU A 132 1.38 6.58 14.67
CA LEU A 132 2.83 6.64 14.79
C LEU A 132 3.54 7.00 13.47
N CYS A 133 2.78 7.22 12.41
CA CYS A 133 3.34 7.62 11.12
C CYS A 133 3.39 9.15 11.01
N HIS A 134 4.57 9.69 11.22
CA HIS A 134 4.78 11.15 11.26
C HIS A 134 4.52 11.84 9.93
N ASN A 135 4.78 11.16 8.82
CA ASN A 135 4.68 11.75 7.49
C ASN A 135 3.26 12.08 7.07
N PHE A 136 2.27 11.45 7.69
CA PHE A 136 0.86 11.68 7.38
C PHE A 136 0.19 12.64 8.35
N LEU A 137 0.67 12.73 9.58
CA LEU A 137 0.09 13.61 10.59
C LEU A 137 0.42 15.07 10.35
N GLU A 138 1.46 15.35 9.61
CA GLU A 138 1.92 16.71 9.30
C GLU A 138 1.45 17.21 7.93
N SER A 139 0.80 16.36 7.15
CA SER A 139 0.33 16.74 5.81
C SER A 139 -1.15 17.22 5.78
#